data_baf88a2c33fef29014920a47cf32488c
#
_entry.id   baf88a2c33fef29014920a47cf32488c
#
_cell.length_a   1.000
_cell.length_b   1.000
_cell.length_c   1.000
_cell.angle_alpha   90.00
_cell.angle_beta   90.00
_cell.angle_gamma   90.00
#
_symmetry.space_group_name_H-M   'P 1'
#
loop_
_entity.id
_entity.type
_entity.pdbx_description
1 polymer ?
#
loop_
_entity_poly.entity_id
_entity_poly.type
_entity_poly.pdbx_seq_one_letter_code
_entity_poly.pdbx_strand_id
1 'polypeptide(L)'
;LASQLYLSVGYLSRFFKKNYGMNFAAYLANVRLYHAVDDLLYTEQPVTRIAYDNGFSNVTVFNKAFKAAYGETPSAFRKQAKVKEWNAQKEENDQLVEERLEEFLRNDGLQREEQKTKEEVRIEFSVQTQEQTKYIWKDMINIGAAEDLLRSEIREHVIYLKEALQFHYVRFWNIFSKDMLIDISSGEEGYNFFCLFSILDFLLQNGLKPHIELGMKPRRLYGSVQTALIFERNEDAFPGDEKWKCVLDAMMRHLIHRYGRTEIGTWRMELWFREDTEKNWEGMKGYFRLFNITYEVIHRYSEEIQVGGGGFRFLYDIQNVYAKFLEEWKKEPYFPDYLSFLYYAYQQGEVAQDNYSKRLTDSEGFLHYMQKVKRYMAESGIEETYPVYVTEWNLTISDRNYINDTCFKGAYVVKNILDCYPLCEGMALFQGSDRISEYYDSHDMLYGGTGIITKDGILKPAGFAFDFLNRLLPYYIGKGENCILTTDGHGSYGILCHNAKKLNYNYYLSAENELDKENIWKYFEDREAKELAIRLRDVRDGVCVRHARLLAGR
;
A
#
# COMPACT_ATOMS: atom_id res chain seq x y z
N LEU A 1 -0.41 -37.29 -5.41
CA LEU A 1 0.59 -36.44 -4.80
C LEU A 1 1.63 -37.20 -3.99
N ALA A 2 1.22 -38.07 -3.01
CA ALA A 2 2.18 -38.82 -2.21
C ALA A 2 3.11 -39.70 -3.06
N SER A 3 2.58 -40.41 -4.05
CA SER A 3 3.39 -41.19 -5.00
C SER A 3 4.32 -40.34 -5.86
N GLN A 4 3.88 -39.17 -6.30
CA GLN A 4 4.71 -38.24 -7.08
C GLN A 4 5.88 -37.64 -6.27
N LEU A 5 5.65 -37.51 -4.95
CA LEU A 5 6.67 -37.01 -4.02
C LEU A 5 7.51 -38.13 -3.39
N TYR A 6 7.29 -39.39 -3.76
CA TYR A 6 7.93 -40.56 -3.19
C TYR A 6 7.74 -40.68 -1.66
N LEU A 7 6.59 -40.21 -1.15
CA LEU A 7 6.25 -40.22 0.26
C LEU A 7 5.11 -41.21 0.54
N SER A 8 5.06 -41.76 1.76
CA SER A 8 3.87 -42.50 2.18
C SER A 8 2.72 -41.52 2.48
N VAL A 9 1.48 -41.95 2.22
CA VAL A 9 0.27 -41.15 2.50
C VAL A 9 0.20 -40.76 3.99
N GLY A 10 0.61 -41.65 4.88
CA GLY A 10 0.64 -41.38 6.31
C GLY A 10 1.71 -40.35 6.73
N TYR A 11 2.86 -40.34 6.05
CA TYR A 11 3.89 -39.32 6.27
C TYR A 11 3.40 -37.97 5.78
N LEU A 12 2.87 -37.89 4.57
CA LEU A 12 2.34 -36.64 3.99
C LEU A 12 1.23 -36.04 4.89
N SER A 13 0.33 -36.85 5.39
CA SER A 13 -0.74 -36.40 6.29
C SER A 13 -0.21 -35.89 7.64
N ARG A 14 0.80 -36.56 8.21
CA ARG A 14 1.46 -36.09 9.45
C ARG A 14 2.25 -34.81 9.21
N PHE A 15 2.95 -34.72 8.09
CA PHE A 15 3.68 -33.52 7.68
C PHE A 15 2.73 -32.31 7.57
N PHE A 16 1.61 -32.48 6.87
CA PHE A 16 0.59 -31.42 6.77
C PHE A 16 0.03 -31.03 8.14
N LYS A 17 -0.31 -32.03 8.98
CA LYS A 17 -0.83 -31.73 10.32
C LYS A 17 0.18 -30.98 11.19
N LYS A 18 1.46 -31.31 11.06
CA LYS A 18 2.54 -30.63 11.81
C LYS A 18 2.80 -29.21 11.35
N ASN A 19 2.77 -28.97 10.02
CA ASN A 19 3.17 -27.67 9.46
C ASN A 19 1.99 -26.73 9.18
N TYR A 20 0.77 -27.27 8.98
CA TYR A 20 -0.43 -26.49 8.63
C TYR A 20 -1.57 -26.65 9.65
N GLY A 21 -1.35 -27.31 10.77
CA GLY A 21 -2.36 -27.50 11.82
C GLY A 21 -3.51 -28.45 11.45
N MET A 22 -3.64 -28.84 10.18
CA MET A 22 -4.71 -29.69 9.65
C MET A 22 -4.18 -30.84 8.80
N ASN A 23 -4.96 -31.90 8.62
CA ASN A 23 -4.55 -32.98 7.73
C ASN A 23 -4.72 -32.61 6.25
N PHE A 24 -3.98 -33.32 5.37
CA PHE A 24 -3.99 -33.04 3.94
C PHE A 24 -5.38 -33.11 3.29
N ALA A 25 -6.26 -34.00 3.75
CA ALA A 25 -7.61 -34.09 3.20
C ALA A 25 -8.46 -32.86 3.54
N ALA A 26 -8.33 -32.34 4.76
CA ALA A 26 -8.99 -31.10 5.16
C ALA A 26 -8.43 -29.89 4.38
N TYR A 27 -7.12 -29.81 4.22
CA TYR A 27 -6.48 -28.80 3.40
C TYR A 27 -6.98 -28.82 1.95
N LEU A 28 -6.98 -30.00 1.32
CA LEU A 28 -7.47 -30.15 -0.04
C LEU A 28 -8.96 -29.81 -0.18
N ALA A 29 -9.77 -30.16 0.83
CA ALA A 29 -11.19 -29.78 0.84
C ALA A 29 -11.36 -28.24 0.90
N ASN A 30 -10.55 -27.55 1.70
CA ASN A 30 -10.57 -26.08 1.78
C ASN A 30 -10.17 -25.43 0.45
N VAL A 31 -9.12 -25.93 -0.21
CA VAL A 31 -8.70 -25.44 -1.54
C VAL A 31 -9.83 -25.62 -2.58
N ARG A 32 -10.48 -26.79 -2.57
CA ARG A 32 -11.61 -27.07 -3.46
C ARG A 32 -12.82 -26.18 -3.17
N LEU A 33 -13.11 -25.94 -1.89
CA LEU A 33 -14.19 -25.02 -1.50
C LEU A 33 -13.90 -23.60 -1.94
N TYR A 34 -12.66 -23.19 -1.84
CA TYR A 34 -12.22 -21.85 -2.29
C TYR A 34 -12.59 -21.60 -3.76
N HIS A 35 -12.16 -22.51 -4.65
CA HIS A 35 -12.50 -22.37 -6.08
C HIS A 35 -14.01 -22.51 -6.35
N ALA A 36 -14.69 -23.36 -5.58
CA ALA A 36 -16.13 -23.53 -5.72
C ALA A 36 -16.93 -22.27 -5.32
N VAL A 37 -16.40 -21.43 -4.43
CA VAL A 37 -17.03 -20.14 -4.08
C VAL A 37 -17.01 -19.20 -5.26
N ASP A 38 -15.89 -19.12 -5.99
CA ASP A 38 -15.80 -18.29 -7.20
C ASP A 38 -16.84 -18.72 -8.24
N ASP A 39 -16.93 -20.02 -8.50
CA ASP A 39 -17.93 -20.56 -9.42
C ASP A 39 -19.37 -20.30 -8.95
N LEU A 40 -19.62 -20.32 -7.62
CA LEU A 40 -20.92 -19.99 -7.05
C LEU A 40 -21.30 -18.52 -7.22
N LEU A 41 -20.35 -17.61 -7.08
CA LEU A 41 -20.56 -16.18 -7.15
C LEU A 41 -20.65 -15.67 -8.60
N TYR A 42 -19.75 -16.14 -9.45
CA TYR A 42 -19.53 -15.55 -10.77
C TYR A 42 -20.07 -16.37 -11.94
N THR A 43 -20.66 -17.55 -11.70
CA THR A 43 -21.26 -18.36 -12.76
C THR A 43 -22.70 -18.76 -12.46
N GLU A 44 -23.48 -19.02 -13.52
CA GLU A 44 -24.83 -19.60 -13.43
C GLU A 44 -24.82 -21.14 -13.42
N GLN A 45 -23.65 -21.76 -13.29
CA GLN A 45 -23.55 -23.21 -13.33
C GLN A 45 -24.34 -23.86 -12.19
N PRO A 46 -24.96 -25.02 -12.44
CA PRO A 46 -25.64 -25.79 -11.38
C PRO A 46 -24.66 -26.16 -10.25
N VAL A 47 -25.09 -26.06 -8.99
CA VAL A 47 -24.29 -26.39 -7.81
C VAL A 47 -23.69 -27.80 -7.88
N THR A 48 -24.41 -28.74 -8.52
CA THR A 48 -23.92 -30.11 -8.76
C THR A 48 -22.70 -30.13 -9.67
N ARG A 49 -22.70 -29.31 -10.73
CA ARG A 49 -21.58 -29.21 -11.65
C ARG A 49 -20.38 -28.56 -11.00
N ILE A 50 -20.60 -27.47 -10.29
CA ILE A 50 -19.55 -26.79 -9.50
C ILE A 50 -18.86 -27.75 -8.53
N ALA A 51 -19.64 -28.60 -7.85
CA ALA A 51 -19.07 -29.61 -6.97
C ALA A 51 -18.10 -30.57 -7.68
N TYR A 52 -18.51 -31.07 -8.87
CA TYR A 52 -17.66 -32.00 -9.64
C TYR A 52 -16.45 -31.29 -10.27
N ASP A 53 -16.65 -30.14 -10.86
CA ASP A 53 -15.59 -29.37 -11.54
C ASP A 53 -14.50 -28.97 -10.53
N ASN A 54 -14.87 -28.72 -9.26
CA ASN A 54 -13.94 -28.47 -8.15
C ASN A 54 -13.45 -29.74 -7.43
N GLY A 55 -13.64 -30.92 -8.03
CA GLY A 55 -13.03 -32.17 -7.61
C GLY A 55 -13.68 -32.85 -6.39
N PHE A 56 -14.91 -32.48 -6.00
CA PHE A 56 -15.65 -33.20 -5.00
C PHE A 56 -16.24 -34.50 -5.58
N SER A 57 -16.19 -35.57 -4.81
CA SER A 57 -16.67 -36.89 -5.24
C SER A 57 -18.19 -36.94 -5.51
N ASN A 58 -18.95 -36.11 -4.83
CA ASN A 58 -20.38 -35.90 -5.03
C ASN A 58 -20.86 -34.63 -4.35
N VAL A 59 -22.05 -34.16 -4.75
CA VAL A 59 -22.66 -32.94 -4.24
C VAL A 59 -23.01 -32.98 -2.74
N THR A 60 -23.25 -34.17 -2.19
CA THR A 60 -23.54 -34.33 -0.74
C THR A 60 -22.31 -34.01 0.10
N VAL A 61 -21.16 -34.54 -0.32
CA VAL A 61 -19.86 -34.25 0.33
C VAL A 61 -19.53 -32.75 0.20
N PHE A 62 -19.75 -32.19 -0.96
CA PHE A 62 -19.57 -30.74 -1.20
C PHE A 62 -20.46 -29.93 -0.27
N ASN A 63 -21.78 -30.16 -0.26
CA ASN A 63 -22.73 -29.43 0.58
C ASN A 63 -22.38 -29.52 2.07
N LYS A 64 -21.96 -30.70 2.54
CA LYS A 64 -21.55 -30.91 3.93
C LYS A 64 -20.28 -30.14 4.27
N ALA A 65 -19.27 -30.18 3.41
CA ALA A 65 -18.03 -29.48 3.58
C ALA A 65 -18.25 -27.94 3.52
N PHE A 66 -19.06 -27.49 2.55
CA PHE A 66 -19.42 -26.09 2.38
C PHE A 66 -20.17 -25.54 3.59
N LYS A 67 -21.20 -26.27 4.07
CA LYS A 67 -21.96 -25.84 5.25
C LYS A 67 -21.11 -25.83 6.51
N ALA A 68 -20.15 -26.74 6.64
CA ALA A 68 -19.22 -26.76 7.76
C ALA A 68 -18.26 -25.55 7.74
N ALA A 69 -17.85 -25.10 6.55
CA ALA A 69 -16.94 -23.98 6.37
C ALA A 69 -17.65 -22.60 6.42
N TYR A 70 -18.84 -22.51 5.81
CA TYR A 70 -19.54 -21.23 5.59
C TYR A 70 -20.83 -21.05 6.40
N GLY A 71 -21.22 -22.05 7.19
CA GLY A 71 -22.42 -22.01 8.02
C GLY A 71 -23.73 -22.27 7.28
N GLU A 72 -23.76 -22.17 5.96
CA GLU A 72 -24.95 -22.31 5.12
C GLU A 72 -24.71 -23.20 3.87
N THR A 73 -25.76 -23.49 3.12
CA THR A 73 -25.65 -24.32 1.91
C THR A 73 -25.15 -23.50 0.72
N PRO A 74 -24.45 -24.11 -0.27
CA PRO A 74 -23.99 -23.39 -1.47
C PRO A 74 -25.10 -22.62 -2.20
N SER A 75 -26.31 -23.19 -2.26
CA SER A 75 -27.46 -22.55 -2.90
C SER A 75 -27.98 -21.34 -2.12
N ALA A 76 -27.98 -21.40 -0.77
CA ALA A 76 -28.36 -20.29 0.08
C ALA A 76 -27.32 -19.18 -0.01
N PHE A 77 -26.03 -19.54 0.03
CA PHE A 77 -24.91 -18.63 -0.14
C PHE A 77 -24.99 -17.86 -1.46
N ARG A 78 -25.15 -18.55 -2.59
CA ARG A 78 -25.34 -17.93 -3.92
C ARG A 78 -26.52 -16.95 -3.92
N LYS A 79 -27.66 -17.36 -3.33
CA LYS A 79 -28.85 -16.51 -3.30
C LYS A 79 -28.66 -15.25 -2.46
N GLN A 80 -28.01 -15.37 -1.31
CA GLN A 80 -27.73 -14.23 -0.45
C GLN A 80 -26.70 -13.27 -1.08
N ALA A 81 -25.66 -13.80 -1.70
CA ALA A 81 -24.66 -13.01 -2.40
C ALA A 81 -25.31 -12.20 -3.54
N LYS A 82 -26.12 -12.85 -4.38
CA LYS A 82 -26.84 -12.14 -5.47
C LYS A 82 -27.81 -11.07 -4.95
N VAL A 83 -28.50 -11.31 -3.84
CA VAL A 83 -29.41 -10.32 -3.25
C VAL A 83 -28.62 -9.15 -2.65
N LYS A 84 -27.50 -9.43 -1.98
CA LYS A 84 -26.61 -8.38 -1.43
C LYS A 84 -25.99 -7.55 -2.56
N GLU A 85 -25.47 -8.20 -3.60
CA GLU A 85 -24.88 -7.54 -4.76
C GLU A 85 -25.90 -6.69 -5.51
N TRP A 86 -27.14 -7.19 -5.70
CA TRP A 86 -28.20 -6.45 -6.38
C TRP A 86 -28.73 -5.28 -5.55
N ASN A 87 -28.87 -5.44 -4.23
CA ASN A 87 -29.28 -4.34 -3.35
C ASN A 87 -28.19 -3.29 -3.23
N ALA A 88 -26.91 -3.71 -3.08
CA ALA A 88 -25.79 -2.77 -3.05
C ALA A 88 -25.66 -2.00 -4.37
N GLN A 89 -25.75 -2.67 -5.54
CA GLN A 89 -25.74 -2.02 -6.84
C GLN A 89 -26.93 -1.09 -7.07
N LYS A 90 -28.10 -1.45 -6.55
CA LYS A 90 -29.30 -0.63 -6.69
C LYS A 90 -29.22 0.63 -5.83
N GLU A 91 -28.84 0.50 -4.56
CA GLU A 91 -28.67 1.66 -3.66
C GLU A 91 -27.53 2.56 -4.11
N GLU A 92 -26.43 1.99 -4.59
CA GLU A 92 -25.27 2.71 -5.12
C GLU A 92 -25.60 3.42 -6.44
N ASN A 93 -26.35 2.80 -7.34
CA ASN A 93 -26.85 3.45 -8.55
C ASN A 93 -27.86 4.56 -8.24
N ASP A 94 -28.77 4.35 -7.30
CA ASP A 94 -29.78 5.34 -6.96
C ASP A 94 -29.13 6.58 -6.32
N GLN A 95 -28.16 6.43 -5.43
CA GLN A 95 -27.39 7.55 -4.85
C GLN A 95 -26.51 8.25 -5.88
N LEU A 96 -25.80 7.50 -6.73
CA LEU A 96 -24.95 8.06 -7.80
C LEU A 96 -25.78 8.78 -8.86
N VAL A 97 -26.99 8.30 -9.15
CA VAL A 97 -27.93 8.94 -10.07
C VAL A 97 -28.51 10.21 -9.43
N GLU A 98 -28.84 10.21 -8.13
CA GLU A 98 -29.31 11.40 -7.43
C GLU A 98 -28.23 12.49 -7.34
N GLU A 99 -27.00 12.14 -6.92
CA GLU A 99 -25.88 13.08 -6.86
C GLU A 99 -25.55 13.66 -8.25
N ARG A 100 -25.56 12.85 -9.31
CA ARG A 100 -25.32 13.32 -10.67
C ARG A 100 -26.51 14.08 -11.26
N LEU A 101 -27.72 13.71 -10.90
CA LEU A 101 -28.90 14.47 -11.28
C LEU A 101 -28.88 15.85 -10.61
N GLU A 102 -28.48 15.94 -9.35
CA GLU A 102 -28.31 17.22 -8.67
C GLU A 102 -27.14 18.05 -9.25
N GLU A 103 -26.03 17.40 -9.62
CA GLU A 103 -24.90 18.05 -10.28
C GLU A 103 -25.26 18.48 -11.70
N PHE A 104 -25.98 17.66 -12.45
CA PHE A 104 -26.50 17.98 -13.78
C PHE A 104 -27.52 19.12 -13.71
N LEU A 105 -28.46 19.08 -12.76
CA LEU A 105 -29.45 20.15 -12.56
C LEU A 105 -28.84 21.46 -12.06
N ARG A 106 -27.72 21.41 -11.31
CA ARG A 106 -26.92 22.59 -10.96
C ARG A 106 -26.18 23.16 -12.15
N ASN A 107 -25.69 22.31 -13.05
CA ASN A 107 -24.88 22.70 -14.21
C ASN A 107 -25.73 23.09 -15.43
N ASP A 108 -26.90 22.49 -15.62
CA ASP A 108 -27.77 22.71 -16.80
C ASP A 108 -28.57 24.05 -16.73
N GLY A 109 -28.53 24.73 -15.59
CA GLY A 109 -29.14 26.07 -15.45
C GLY A 109 -28.39 27.18 -16.18
N LEU A 110 -27.18 26.96 -16.73
CA LEU A 110 -26.31 28.01 -17.28
C LEU A 110 -25.35 27.53 -18.39
N GLN A 111 -25.72 26.66 -19.32
CA GLN A 111 -24.83 26.44 -20.48
C GLN A 111 -25.53 26.62 -21.82
N ARG A 112 -25.47 27.85 -22.32
CA ARG A 112 -25.22 28.13 -23.74
C ARG A 112 -23.94 27.41 -24.15
N GLU A 113 -23.94 26.80 -25.34
CA GLU A 113 -22.73 26.31 -26.01
C GLU A 113 -21.69 27.43 -26.12
N GLU A 114 -20.86 27.59 -25.08
CA GLU A 114 -19.59 28.25 -25.26
C GLU A 114 -18.65 27.21 -25.87
N GLN A 115 -18.16 27.51 -27.07
CA GLN A 115 -16.99 26.86 -27.64
C GLN A 115 -15.93 26.79 -26.54
N LYS A 116 -15.63 25.57 -26.05
CA LYS A 116 -14.52 25.33 -25.12
C LYS A 116 -13.24 25.77 -25.83
N THR A 117 -12.87 27.03 -25.64
CA THR A 117 -11.49 27.46 -25.85
C THR A 117 -10.66 26.62 -24.90
N LYS A 118 -9.69 25.87 -25.43
CA LYS A 118 -8.70 25.16 -24.63
C LYS A 118 -8.16 26.15 -23.58
N GLU A 119 -8.43 25.91 -22.31
CA GLU A 119 -7.84 26.71 -21.25
C GLU A 119 -6.33 26.47 -21.26
N GLU A 120 -5.61 27.46 -21.76
CA GLU A 120 -4.16 27.50 -21.67
C GLU A 120 -3.80 27.83 -20.20
N VAL A 121 -3.32 26.82 -19.46
CA VAL A 121 -2.83 27.04 -18.09
C VAL A 121 -1.51 27.78 -18.16
N ARG A 122 -1.52 29.06 -17.79
CA ARG A 122 -0.32 29.90 -17.75
C ARG A 122 0.27 29.88 -16.35
N ILE A 123 1.50 29.43 -16.25
CA ILE A 123 2.26 29.36 -15.00
C ILE A 123 3.52 30.24 -15.15
N GLU A 124 3.76 31.07 -14.17
CA GLU A 124 4.91 31.99 -14.19
C GLU A 124 5.78 31.74 -12.95
N PHE A 125 7.07 31.57 -13.16
CA PHE A 125 8.06 31.39 -12.10
C PHE A 125 9.15 32.46 -12.18
N SER A 126 9.54 33.05 -11.02
CA SER A 126 10.77 33.79 -10.87
C SER A 126 11.88 32.87 -10.38
N VAL A 127 12.99 32.80 -11.09
CA VAL A 127 14.12 31.94 -10.76
C VAL A 127 15.02 32.48 -9.64
N GLN A 128 14.65 33.61 -9.04
CA GLN A 128 15.40 34.24 -7.95
C GLN A 128 15.18 33.56 -6.59
N THR A 129 14.01 33.00 -6.38
CA THR A 129 13.68 32.27 -5.13
C THR A 129 14.12 30.81 -5.27
N GLN A 130 15.03 30.37 -4.40
CA GLN A 130 15.58 29.03 -4.43
C GLN A 130 15.63 28.47 -3.02
N GLU A 131 14.99 27.31 -2.84
CA GLU A 131 15.06 26.51 -1.63
C GLU A 131 15.70 25.16 -1.96
N GLN A 132 16.30 24.49 -1.01
CA GLN A 132 16.82 23.16 -1.25
C GLN A 132 15.69 22.18 -1.57
N THR A 133 15.81 21.44 -2.66
CA THR A 133 14.81 20.45 -3.05
C THR A 133 14.76 19.31 -2.03
N LYS A 134 13.60 19.10 -1.45
CA LYS A 134 13.33 17.90 -0.63
C LYS A 134 13.00 16.72 -1.54
N TYR A 135 13.88 15.75 -1.65
CA TYR A 135 13.66 14.57 -2.49
C TYR A 135 12.81 13.51 -1.77
N ILE A 136 11.58 13.88 -1.38
CA ILE A 136 10.67 13.02 -0.59
C ILE A 136 10.41 11.65 -1.24
N TRP A 137 10.57 11.54 -2.55
CA TRP A 137 10.41 10.30 -3.32
C TRP A 137 11.64 9.40 -3.34
N LYS A 138 12.82 9.88 -2.92
CA LYS A 138 14.04 9.08 -2.79
C LYS A 138 14.23 8.51 -1.39
N ASP A 139 13.42 8.93 -0.43
CA ASP A 139 13.64 8.57 0.96
C ASP A 139 13.57 7.07 1.17
N MET A 140 12.48 6.42 0.76
CA MET A 140 12.30 5.00 0.99
C MET A 140 11.52 4.27 -0.10
N ILE A 141 11.77 2.96 -0.17
CA ILE A 141 10.97 1.99 -0.92
C ILE A 141 10.32 0.99 0.04
N ASN A 142 9.09 0.61 -0.23
CA ASN A 142 8.38 -0.40 0.53
C ASN A 142 8.43 -1.75 -0.19
N ILE A 143 9.00 -2.77 0.47
CA ILE A 143 9.15 -4.13 -0.06
C ILE A 143 8.09 -5.07 0.49
N GLY A 144 7.39 -4.69 1.56
CA GLY A 144 6.38 -5.57 2.15
C GLY A 144 6.94 -6.44 3.25
N ALA A 145 6.64 -7.74 3.23
CA ALA A 145 7.01 -8.64 4.30
C ALA A 145 8.52 -8.95 4.34
N ALA A 146 9.07 -9.07 5.53
CA ALA A 146 10.50 -9.31 5.75
C ALA A 146 10.99 -10.60 5.08
N GLU A 147 10.18 -11.65 5.12
CA GLU A 147 10.52 -12.93 4.50
C GLU A 147 10.74 -12.84 2.99
N ASP A 148 10.12 -11.88 2.30
CA ASP A 148 10.36 -11.67 0.87
C ASP A 148 11.80 -11.21 0.60
N LEU A 149 12.42 -10.47 1.52
CA LEU A 149 13.82 -10.07 1.42
C LEU A 149 14.83 -11.22 1.64
N LEU A 150 14.38 -12.41 1.97
CA LEU A 150 15.21 -13.63 2.00
C LEU A 150 15.36 -14.26 0.61
N ARG A 151 14.48 -13.90 -0.33
CA ARG A 151 14.47 -14.43 -1.69
C ARG A 151 15.49 -13.70 -2.56
N SER A 152 16.32 -14.47 -3.30
CA SER A 152 17.37 -13.92 -4.16
C SER A 152 16.84 -12.95 -5.21
N GLU A 153 15.75 -13.32 -5.88
CA GLU A 153 15.15 -12.51 -6.93
C GLU A 153 14.58 -11.17 -6.41
N ILE A 154 14.12 -11.12 -5.17
CA ILE A 154 13.70 -9.86 -4.55
C ILE A 154 14.92 -9.00 -4.22
N ARG A 155 16.01 -9.61 -3.75
CA ARG A 155 17.26 -8.89 -3.49
C ARG A 155 17.86 -8.29 -4.77
N GLU A 156 17.83 -9.00 -5.88
CA GLU A 156 18.24 -8.49 -7.20
C GLU A 156 17.38 -7.28 -7.61
N HIS A 157 16.06 -7.36 -7.39
CA HIS A 157 15.16 -6.25 -7.65
C HIS A 157 15.44 -5.04 -6.76
N VAL A 158 15.74 -5.24 -5.49
CA VAL A 158 16.08 -4.16 -4.55
C VAL A 158 17.38 -3.46 -4.98
N ILE A 159 18.40 -4.21 -5.40
CA ILE A 159 19.65 -3.64 -5.93
C ILE A 159 19.37 -2.81 -7.17
N TYR A 160 18.61 -3.37 -8.13
CA TYR A 160 18.24 -2.65 -9.35
C TYR A 160 17.49 -1.34 -9.05
N LEU A 161 16.50 -1.39 -8.16
CA LEU A 161 15.73 -0.22 -7.77
C LEU A 161 16.59 0.83 -7.06
N LYS A 162 17.53 0.41 -6.22
CA LYS A 162 18.50 1.31 -5.56
C LYS A 162 19.38 2.00 -6.59
N GLU A 163 19.92 1.26 -7.56
CA GLU A 163 20.79 1.81 -8.59
C GLU A 163 20.05 2.72 -9.57
N ALA A 164 18.86 2.31 -10.02
CA ALA A 164 18.07 3.06 -10.99
C ALA A 164 17.35 4.27 -10.37
N LEU A 165 16.83 4.13 -9.15
CA LEU A 165 15.93 5.11 -8.53
C LEU A 165 16.48 5.76 -7.26
N GLN A 166 17.64 5.34 -6.77
CA GLN A 166 18.40 5.98 -5.69
C GLN A 166 17.68 6.07 -4.35
N PHE A 167 16.89 5.07 -3.98
CA PHE A 167 16.28 4.98 -2.66
C PHE A 167 17.34 4.81 -1.56
N HIS A 168 17.09 5.41 -0.37
CA HIS A 168 17.99 5.34 0.78
C HIS A 168 17.56 4.29 1.78
N TYR A 169 16.26 4.22 2.10
CA TYR A 169 15.68 3.28 3.05
C TYR A 169 14.90 2.17 2.34
N VAL A 170 14.94 0.97 2.95
CA VAL A 170 14.05 -0.14 2.58
C VAL A 170 13.12 -0.39 3.76
N ARG A 171 11.82 -0.15 3.56
CA ARG A 171 10.78 -0.44 4.54
C ARG A 171 10.25 -1.85 4.36
N PHE A 172 10.15 -2.57 5.47
CA PHE A 172 9.59 -3.91 5.53
C PHE A 172 8.96 -4.17 6.91
N TRP A 173 8.04 -5.14 6.97
CA TRP A 173 7.27 -5.51 8.17
C TRP A 173 7.34 -7.00 8.46
N ASN A 174 6.58 -7.47 9.48
CA ASN A 174 6.45 -8.88 9.87
C ASN A 174 7.77 -9.57 10.21
N ILE A 175 8.73 -8.85 10.80
CA ILE A 175 9.99 -9.45 11.24
C ILE A 175 9.80 -10.57 12.29
N PHE A 176 8.64 -10.61 12.94
CA PHE A 176 8.27 -11.61 13.94
C PHE A 176 7.33 -12.69 13.37
N SER A 177 7.19 -12.77 12.04
CA SER A 177 6.44 -13.86 11.41
C SER A 177 7.15 -15.22 11.62
N LYS A 178 6.40 -16.30 11.48
CA LYS A 178 6.95 -17.67 11.59
C LYS A 178 8.07 -17.93 10.59
N ASP A 179 7.99 -17.34 9.41
CA ASP A 179 8.98 -17.52 8.34
C ASP A 179 10.31 -16.81 8.68
N MET A 180 10.28 -15.87 9.63
CA MET A 180 11.47 -15.21 10.16
C MET A 180 12.12 -15.95 11.32
N LEU A 181 11.54 -17.07 11.80
CA LEU A 181 12.06 -17.96 12.83
C LEU A 181 12.25 -17.32 14.21
N ILE A 182 11.59 -16.21 14.52
CA ILE A 182 11.63 -15.56 15.82
C ILE A 182 10.38 -15.98 16.60
N ASP A 183 10.52 -16.96 17.50
CA ASP A 183 9.41 -17.38 18.34
C ASP A 183 9.32 -16.54 19.63
N ILE A 184 8.46 -15.53 19.59
CA ILE A 184 8.22 -14.63 20.73
C ILE A 184 7.63 -15.39 21.94
N SER A 185 6.96 -16.51 21.72
CA SER A 185 6.27 -17.25 22.78
C SER A 185 7.20 -18.03 23.68
N SER A 186 8.37 -18.44 23.19
CA SER A 186 9.30 -19.33 23.88
C SER A 186 10.32 -18.62 24.79
N GLY A 187 10.33 -17.28 24.80
CA GLY A 187 11.31 -16.49 25.57
C GLY A 187 12.69 -16.41 24.88
N GLU A 188 13.71 -15.93 25.60
CA GLU A 188 15.04 -15.63 25.01
C GLU A 188 15.69 -16.82 24.28
N GLU A 189 15.51 -18.04 24.76
CA GLU A 189 16.07 -19.25 24.14
C GLU A 189 15.48 -19.56 22.76
N GLY A 190 14.29 -19.00 22.43
CA GLY A 190 13.61 -19.20 21.16
C GLY A 190 13.87 -18.11 20.12
N TYR A 191 14.62 -17.06 20.47
CA TYR A 191 14.84 -15.94 19.56
C TYR A 191 15.96 -16.22 18.56
N ASN A 192 15.58 -16.60 17.35
CA ASN A 192 16.54 -16.79 16.26
C ASN A 192 16.51 -15.61 15.28
N PHE A 193 17.48 -14.71 15.41
CA PHE A 193 17.61 -13.52 14.55
C PHE A 193 18.37 -13.76 13.24
N PHE A 194 18.66 -15.00 12.87
CA PHE A 194 19.46 -15.31 11.68
C PHE A 194 18.87 -14.75 10.40
N CYS A 195 17.56 -14.92 10.19
CA CYS A 195 16.87 -14.39 9.02
C CYS A 195 16.90 -12.85 8.99
N LEU A 196 16.64 -12.21 10.13
CA LEU A 196 16.73 -10.76 10.26
C LEU A 196 18.14 -10.25 9.93
N PHE A 197 19.18 -10.88 10.48
CA PHE A 197 20.56 -10.51 10.15
C PHE A 197 20.90 -10.69 8.68
N SER A 198 20.40 -11.75 8.05
CA SER A 198 20.61 -11.96 6.60
C SER A 198 20.01 -10.83 5.76
N ILE A 199 18.87 -10.27 6.18
CA ILE A 199 18.25 -9.10 5.53
C ILE A 199 19.08 -7.85 5.78
N LEU A 200 19.42 -7.58 7.05
CA LEU A 200 20.12 -6.37 7.44
C LEU A 200 21.53 -6.32 6.83
N ASP A 201 22.27 -7.44 6.86
CA ASP A 201 23.59 -7.55 6.22
C ASP A 201 23.48 -7.24 4.72
N PHE A 202 22.47 -7.80 4.03
CA PHE A 202 22.24 -7.53 2.62
C PHE A 202 21.98 -6.04 2.35
N LEU A 203 21.13 -5.40 3.14
CA LEU A 203 20.82 -3.97 2.97
C LEU A 203 22.06 -3.11 3.18
N LEU A 204 22.78 -3.31 4.28
CA LEU A 204 23.96 -2.52 4.63
C LEU A 204 25.10 -2.71 3.63
N GLN A 205 25.36 -3.93 3.19
CA GLN A 205 26.36 -4.22 2.15
C GLN A 205 26.08 -3.49 0.84
N ASN A 206 24.82 -3.20 0.55
CA ASN A 206 24.40 -2.44 -0.63
C ASN A 206 24.19 -0.95 -0.36
N GLY A 207 24.60 -0.44 0.81
CA GLY A 207 24.48 0.99 1.16
C GLY A 207 23.04 1.46 1.37
N LEU A 208 22.13 0.54 1.71
CA LEU A 208 20.74 0.80 2.05
C LEU A 208 20.55 0.78 3.56
N LYS A 209 19.62 1.58 4.05
CA LYS A 209 19.26 1.63 5.46
C LYS A 209 17.92 0.93 5.72
N PRO A 210 17.80 0.16 6.81
CA PRO A 210 16.52 -0.44 7.16
C PRO A 210 15.56 0.58 7.77
N HIS A 211 14.28 0.48 7.37
CA HIS A 211 13.14 1.07 8.04
C HIS A 211 12.24 -0.10 8.46
N ILE A 212 12.33 -0.47 9.73
CA ILE A 212 11.72 -1.69 10.25
C ILE A 212 10.38 -1.37 10.89
N GLU A 213 9.32 -1.92 10.34
CA GLU A 213 8.03 -1.90 11.02
C GLU A 213 7.92 -3.09 11.99
N LEU A 214 7.74 -2.77 13.25
CA LEU A 214 7.74 -3.72 14.36
C LEU A 214 6.36 -4.36 14.63
N GLY A 215 5.31 -3.86 13.95
CA GLY A 215 3.96 -4.38 14.10
C GLY A 215 3.82 -5.79 13.51
N MET A 216 2.75 -6.46 13.93
CA MET A 216 2.35 -7.75 13.37
C MET A 216 1.19 -7.50 12.42
N LYS A 217 1.48 -7.34 11.14
CA LYS A 217 0.44 -7.22 10.10
C LYS A 217 -0.07 -8.61 9.75
N PRO A 218 -1.39 -8.76 9.60
CA PRO A 218 -1.92 -9.95 8.94
C PRO A 218 -1.27 -10.06 7.56
N ARG A 219 -0.79 -11.23 7.19
CA ARG A 219 -0.11 -11.47 5.90
C ARG A 219 -0.96 -11.02 4.71
N ARG A 220 -2.28 -10.89 4.91
CA ARG A 220 -3.29 -10.54 3.90
C ARG A 220 -4.27 -9.48 4.41
N LEU A 221 -3.78 -8.28 4.62
CA LEU A 221 -4.65 -7.12 4.95
C LEU A 221 -5.71 -6.86 3.87
N TYR A 222 -5.50 -7.31 2.65
CA TYR A 222 -6.21 -6.86 1.46
C TYR A 222 -6.65 -8.01 0.55
N GLY A 223 -6.73 -9.19 1.11
CA GLY A 223 -7.35 -10.28 0.39
C GLY A 223 -8.79 -9.92 0.03
N SER A 224 -9.22 -10.27 -1.17
CA SER A 224 -10.64 -10.35 -1.48
C SER A 224 -11.35 -11.14 -0.38
N VAL A 225 -12.66 -11.01 -0.24
CA VAL A 225 -13.51 -11.80 0.67
C VAL A 225 -13.14 -13.30 0.69
N GLN A 226 -12.63 -13.79 -0.41
CA GLN A 226 -12.19 -15.15 -0.64
C GLN A 226 -10.97 -15.58 0.19
N THR A 227 -10.06 -14.65 0.48
CA THR A 227 -8.83 -14.95 1.23
C THR A 227 -8.98 -14.94 2.73
N ALA A 228 -9.94 -14.20 3.26
CA ALA A 228 -10.26 -14.20 4.69
C ALA A 228 -10.67 -15.59 5.24
N LEU A 229 -11.02 -16.51 4.35
CA LEU A 229 -11.54 -17.83 4.71
C LEU A 229 -10.49 -18.90 4.91
N ILE A 230 -9.27 -18.72 4.43
CA ILE A 230 -8.28 -19.81 4.38
C ILE A 230 -7.24 -19.71 5.49
N PHE A 231 -6.94 -18.53 6.02
CA PHE A 231 -5.75 -18.34 6.82
C PHE A 231 -5.93 -17.55 8.12
N GLU A 232 -5.42 -18.19 9.13
CA GLU A 232 -4.80 -17.68 10.34
C GLU A 232 -5.67 -16.85 11.26
N ARG A 233 -6.37 -17.58 12.08
CA ARG A 233 -6.90 -17.03 13.33
C ARG A 233 -5.74 -16.85 14.31
N ASN A 234 -5.56 -15.64 14.78
CA ASN A 234 -4.84 -15.29 16.03
C ASN A 234 -3.31 -15.43 16.10
N GLU A 235 -2.58 -15.52 15.00
CA GLU A 235 -1.11 -15.47 15.07
C GLU A 235 -0.57 -14.04 15.19
N ASP A 236 -1.39 -13.04 14.92
CA ASP A 236 -1.02 -11.63 14.90
C ASP A 236 -1.33 -10.88 16.20
N ALA A 237 -1.69 -11.58 17.26
CA ALA A 237 -1.86 -10.95 18.56
C ALA A 237 -0.51 -10.64 19.20
N PHE A 238 -0.32 -9.41 19.67
CA PHE A 238 0.84 -9.10 20.49
C PHE A 238 0.94 -10.05 21.68
N PRO A 239 2.14 -10.58 21.98
CA PRO A 239 2.31 -11.69 22.92
C PRO A 239 2.13 -11.29 24.39
N GLY A 240 1.77 -10.03 24.65
CA GLY A 240 1.73 -9.40 25.97
C GLY A 240 2.99 -8.59 26.26
N ASP A 241 2.85 -7.61 27.14
CA ASP A 241 3.84 -6.56 27.38
C ASP A 241 5.22 -7.08 27.75
N GLU A 242 5.29 -8.06 28.65
CA GLU A 242 6.58 -8.61 29.11
C GLU A 242 7.31 -9.38 28.00
N LYS A 243 6.60 -10.19 27.22
CA LYS A 243 7.21 -10.91 26.10
C LYS A 243 7.65 -9.96 25.01
N TRP A 244 6.85 -8.93 24.73
CA TRP A 244 7.19 -7.89 23.78
C TRP A 244 8.46 -7.16 24.20
N LYS A 245 8.54 -6.75 25.45
CA LYS A 245 9.73 -6.11 26.05
C LYS A 245 10.96 -7.01 25.94
N CYS A 246 10.82 -8.29 26.28
CA CYS A 246 11.92 -9.26 26.22
C CYS A 246 12.46 -9.45 24.80
N VAL A 247 11.58 -9.62 23.80
CA VAL A 247 12.04 -9.83 22.41
C VAL A 247 12.68 -8.58 21.83
N LEU A 248 12.15 -7.39 22.13
CA LEU A 248 12.76 -6.13 21.69
C LEU A 248 14.12 -5.91 22.34
N ASP A 249 14.25 -6.15 23.66
CA ASP A 249 15.51 -6.02 24.39
C ASP A 249 16.57 -6.97 23.82
N ALA A 250 16.22 -8.24 23.61
CA ALA A 250 17.09 -9.22 22.98
C ALA A 250 17.49 -8.80 21.56
N MET A 251 16.53 -8.37 20.74
CA MET A 251 16.78 -7.90 19.38
C MET A 251 17.78 -6.72 19.41
N MET A 252 17.51 -5.69 20.17
CA MET A 252 18.35 -4.50 20.25
C MET A 252 19.76 -4.82 20.74
N ARG A 253 19.91 -5.67 21.76
CA ARG A 253 21.19 -6.14 22.26
C ARG A 253 22.01 -6.83 21.15
N HIS A 254 21.38 -7.72 20.39
CA HIS A 254 22.03 -8.41 19.28
C HIS A 254 22.38 -7.46 18.13
N LEU A 255 21.49 -6.52 17.79
CA LEU A 255 21.73 -5.52 16.75
C LEU A 255 22.92 -4.63 17.11
N ILE A 256 22.96 -4.08 18.34
CA ILE A 256 24.06 -3.25 18.82
C ILE A 256 25.39 -4.02 18.82
N HIS A 257 25.37 -5.28 19.25
CA HIS A 257 26.57 -6.11 19.24
C HIS A 257 27.10 -6.35 17.82
N ARG A 258 26.20 -6.53 16.84
CA ARG A 258 26.59 -6.86 15.46
C ARG A 258 26.98 -5.63 14.65
N TYR A 259 26.23 -4.55 14.74
CA TYR A 259 26.35 -3.40 13.83
C TYR A 259 26.93 -2.15 14.51
N GLY A 260 26.92 -2.09 15.83
CA GLY A 260 27.35 -0.91 16.59
C GLY A 260 26.30 0.18 16.68
N ARG A 261 26.42 1.05 17.71
CA ARG A 261 25.44 2.12 17.98
C ARG A 261 25.34 3.15 16.86
N THR A 262 26.47 3.55 16.28
CA THR A 262 26.53 4.58 15.22
C THR A 262 25.75 4.15 13.98
N GLU A 263 25.91 2.89 13.56
CA GLU A 263 25.19 2.38 12.39
C GLU A 263 23.69 2.31 12.67
N ILE A 264 23.32 1.71 13.81
CA ILE A 264 21.90 1.53 14.16
C ILE A 264 21.21 2.88 14.42
N GLY A 265 21.91 3.88 14.92
CA GLY A 265 21.40 5.25 15.09
C GLY A 265 20.92 5.90 13.79
N THR A 266 21.34 5.36 12.63
CA THR A 266 20.86 5.85 11.32
C THR A 266 19.58 5.15 10.83
N TRP A 267 19.08 4.16 11.58
CA TRP A 267 17.93 3.37 11.18
C TRP A 267 16.62 4.00 11.62
N ARG A 268 15.51 3.56 11.01
CA ARG A 268 14.16 3.90 11.45
C ARG A 268 13.43 2.65 11.90
N MET A 269 12.67 2.79 12.96
CA MET A 269 11.76 1.77 13.46
C MET A 269 10.37 2.37 13.60
N GLU A 270 9.34 1.60 13.31
CA GLU A 270 7.96 2.05 13.33
C GLU A 270 7.08 1.02 14.03
N LEU A 271 6.23 1.45 14.94
CA LEU A 271 5.19 0.60 15.50
C LEU A 271 3.87 0.86 14.78
N TRP A 272 3.39 -0.16 14.06
CA TRP A 272 2.16 -0.05 13.32
C TRP A 272 0.92 -0.04 14.24
N PHE A 273 -0.06 0.79 13.85
CA PHE A 273 -1.36 0.88 14.51
C PHE A 273 -2.35 -0.05 13.82
N ARG A 274 -2.91 -1.01 14.54
CA ARG A 274 -3.84 -2.00 13.98
C ARG A 274 -5.21 -1.38 13.71
N GLU A 275 -5.79 -1.68 12.56
CA GLU A 275 -7.09 -1.15 12.13
C GLU A 275 -8.27 -1.54 13.03
N ASP A 276 -8.22 -2.72 13.64
CA ASP A 276 -9.24 -3.17 14.59
C ASP A 276 -9.21 -2.39 15.91
N THR A 277 -8.08 -1.75 16.24
CA THR A 277 -7.93 -0.90 17.43
C THR A 277 -8.41 0.52 17.21
N GLU A 278 -8.48 1.01 15.97
CA GLU A 278 -8.96 2.34 15.62
C GLU A 278 -10.42 2.59 16.02
N LYS A 279 -11.23 1.54 16.03
CA LYS A 279 -12.66 1.60 16.35
C LYS A 279 -12.94 1.58 17.85
N ASN A 280 -11.93 1.29 18.69
CA ASN A 280 -12.09 1.06 20.10
C ASN A 280 -11.06 1.87 20.90
N TRP A 281 -11.57 2.78 21.75
CA TRP A 281 -10.72 3.61 22.61
C TRP A 281 -9.80 2.81 23.55
N GLU A 282 -10.23 1.66 24.04
CA GLU A 282 -9.38 0.76 24.84
C GLU A 282 -8.24 0.17 23.99
N GLY A 283 -8.50 -0.09 22.71
CA GLY A 283 -7.45 -0.48 21.77
C GLY A 283 -6.41 0.62 21.55
N MET A 284 -6.84 1.87 21.45
CA MET A 284 -5.92 3.03 21.34
C MET A 284 -5.03 3.17 22.57
N LYS A 285 -5.57 3.00 23.78
CA LYS A 285 -4.76 2.97 25.02
C LYS A 285 -3.78 1.79 25.04
N GLY A 286 -4.21 0.64 24.53
CA GLY A 286 -3.35 -0.52 24.36
C GLY A 286 -2.17 -0.22 23.43
N TYR A 287 -2.41 0.52 22.35
CA TYR A 287 -1.36 0.97 21.44
C TYR A 287 -0.38 1.91 22.12
N PHE A 288 -0.83 2.92 22.86
CA PHE A 288 0.06 3.84 23.58
C PHE A 288 0.95 3.10 24.58
N ARG A 289 0.38 2.17 25.34
CA ARG A 289 1.16 1.33 26.25
C ARG A 289 2.25 0.54 25.53
N LEU A 290 1.90 -0.07 24.41
CA LEU A 290 2.83 -0.83 23.61
C LEU A 290 3.91 0.06 22.96
N PHE A 291 3.51 1.23 22.49
CA PHE A 291 4.43 2.23 21.96
C PHE A 291 5.43 2.70 23.03
N ASN A 292 4.95 3.01 24.23
CA ASN A 292 5.81 3.42 25.35
C ASN A 292 6.87 2.36 25.66
N ILE A 293 6.48 1.08 25.72
CA ILE A 293 7.43 -0.03 25.92
C ILE A 293 8.44 -0.08 24.77
N THR A 294 7.97 0.01 23.54
CA THR A 294 8.80 -0.05 22.34
C THR A 294 9.81 1.08 22.31
N TYR A 295 9.35 2.31 22.53
CA TYR A 295 10.17 3.51 22.54
C TYR A 295 11.24 3.47 23.65
N GLU A 296 10.84 3.15 24.88
CA GLU A 296 11.74 3.01 26.02
C GLU A 296 12.83 1.98 25.78
N VAL A 297 12.47 0.79 25.29
CA VAL A 297 13.45 -0.28 25.06
C VAL A 297 14.44 0.11 23.97
N ILE A 298 13.98 0.65 22.84
CA ILE A 298 14.86 1.02 21.74
C ILE A 298 15.82 2.14 22.14
N HIS A 299 15.32 3.22 22.75
CA HIS A 299 16.13 4.38 23.13
C HIS A 299 17.09 4.09 24.29
N ARG A 300 16.87 3.06 25.08
CA ARG A 300 17.86 2.58 26.05
C ARG A 300 19.17 2.17 25.38
N TYR A 301 19.11 1.69 24.15
CA TYR A 301 20.28 1.25 23.37
C TYR A 301 20.87 2.35 22.49
N SER A 302 20.05 3.21 21.91
CA SER A 302 20.50 4.36 21.13
C SER A 302 19.39 5.40 21.04
N GLU A 303 19.67 6.62 21.49
CA GLU A 303 18.76 7.77 21.41
C GLU A 303 18.67 8.34 19.97
N GLU A 304 19.58 7.94 19.09
CA GLU A 304 19.64 8.42 17.71
C GLU A 304 18.69 7.67 16.77
N ILE A 305 18.22 6.47 17.16
CA ILE A 305 17.26 5.70 16.37
C ILE A 305 15.93 6.46 16.34
N GLN A 306 15.42 6.71 15.14
CA GLN A 306 14.11 7.31 15.01
C GLN A 306 13.01 6.25 15.18
N VAL A 307 12.14 6.42 16.17
CA VAL A 307 11.01 5.53 16.44
C VAL A 307 9.72 6.24 16.09
N GLY A 308 9.13 5.84 14.96
CA GLY A 308 7.88 6.36 14.46
C GLY A 308 6.66 5.57 14.90
N GLY A 309 5.51 6.13 14.66
CA GLY A 309 4.27 5.47 14.98
C GLY A 309 3.04 6.10 14.33
N GLY A 310 1.92 5.44 14.59
CA GLY A 310 0.66 5.73 13.99
C GLY A 310 0.30 4.66 12.96
N GLY A 311 0.85 4.75 11.75
CA GLY A 311 0.44 3.87 10.66
C GLY A 311 -1.05 4.03 10.33
N PHE A 312 -1.63 5.16 10.68
CA PHE A 312 -3.08 5.38 10.73
C PHE A 312 -3.66 5.57 9.32
N ARG A 313 -4.74 4.88 9.04
CA ARG A 313 -5.55 5.07 7.82
C ARG A 313 -6.80 5.86 8.13
N PHE A 314 -6.87 7.07 7.60
CA PHE A 314 -8.01 7.97 7.81
C PHE A 314 -9.35 7.53 7.21
N LEU A 315 -9.38 6.42 6.51
CA LEU A 315 -10.61 5.88 5.93
C LEU A 315 -11.71 5.65 6.97
N TYR A 316 -11.32 5.53 8.25
CA TYR A 316 -12.20 5.26 9.36
C TYR A 316 -12.49 6.49 10.24
N ASP A 317 -11.93 7.65 9.92
CA ASP A 317 -12.11 8.84 10.75
C ASP A 317 -13.46 9.53 10.52
N ILE A 318 -14.49 8.95 11.06
CA ILE A 318 -15.87 9.47 10.98
C ILE A 318 -16.14 10.59 11.99
N GLN A 319 -15.32 10.79 13.04
CA GLN A 319 -15.64 11.65 14.17
C GLN A 319 -14.45 12.43 14.78
N ASN A 320 -13.48 12.84 13.99
CA ASN A 320 -12.27 13.48 14.50
C ASN A 320 -11.50 12.65 15.55
N VAL A 321 -11.61 11.33 15.42
CA VAL A 321 -10.96 10.37 16.32
C VAL A 321 -9.46 10.57 16.35
N TYR A 322 -8.89 10.97 15.22
CA TYR A 322 -7.45 11.14 15.11
C TYR A 322 -6.92 12.37 15.85
N ALA A 323 -7.61 13.50 15.80
CA ALA A 323 -7.19 14.67 16.59
C ALA A 323 -7.16 14.31 18.10
N LYS A 324 -8.20 13.63 18.58
CA LYS A 324 -8.25 13.13 19.96
C LYS A 324 -7.13 12.10 20.24
N PHE A 325 -6.84 11.22 19.29
CA PHE A 325 -5.74 10.26 19.40
C PHE A 325 -4.40 10.97 19.60
N LEU A 326 -4.10 11.99 18.79
CA LEU A 326 -2.89 12.77 18.94
C LEU A 326 -2.83 13.55 20.26
N GLU A 327 -3.95 14.16 20.68
CA GLU A 327 -4.04 14.86 21.97
C GLU A 327 -3.75 13.94 23.16
N GLU A 328 -4.30 12.73 23.14
CA GLU A 328 -4.08 11.75 24.19
C GLU A 328 -2.66 11.18 24.13
N TRP A 329 -2.14 10.91 22.94
CA TRP A 329 -0.76 10.42 22.79
C TRP A 329 0.27 11.41 23.31
N LYS A 330 0.07 12.72 23.12
CA LYS A 330 0.92 13.77 23.69
C LYS A 330 0.96 13.80 25.23
N LYS A 331 0.00 13.19 25.90
CA LYS A 331 -0.03 13.08 27.37
C LYS A 331 0.73 11.86 27.87
N GLU A 332 1.06 10.93 26.97
CA GLU A 332 1.81 9.73 27.29
C GLU A 332 3.30 10.07 27.56
N PRO A 333 4.05 9.21 28.27
CA PRO A 333 5.47 9.43 28.56
C PRO A 333 6.33 9.64 27.32
N TYR A 334 5.99 9.01 26.21
CA TYR A 334 6.74 9.10 24.96
C TYR A 334 5.83 9.42 23.77
N PHE A 335 6.29 10.36 22.97
CA PHE A 335 5.69 10.71 21.69
C PHE A 335 6.65 10.28 20.56
N PRO A 336 6.18 9.82 19.39
CA PRO A 336 7.05 9.30 18.34
C PRO A 336 7.99 10.38 17.77
N ASP A 337 9.15 10.01 17.26
CA ASP A 337 10.09 10.94 16.63
C ASP A 337 9.55 11.42 15.26
N TYR A 338 8.66 10.65 14.64
CA TYR A 338 7.90 11.02 13.46
C TYR A 338 6.54 10.33 13.43
N LEU A 339 5.58 10.96 12.78
CA LEU A 339 4.26 10.36 12.52
C LEU A 339 4.28 9.62 11.18
N SER A 340 3.75 8.41 11.16
CA SER A 340 3.60 7.62 9.94
C SER A 340 2.14 7.51 9.51
N PHE A 341 1.94 7.41 8.19
CA PHE A 341 0.62 7.32 7.59
C PHE A 341 0.62 6.33 6.43
N LEU A 342 -0.56 5.74 6.20
CA LEU A 342 -0.83 4.91 5.04
C LEU A 342 -1.94 5.55 4.21
N TYR A 343 -1.82 5.51 2.89
CA TYR A 343 -2.87 5.99 2.00
C TYR A 343 -3.11 5.04 0.84
N TYR A 344 -4.36 4.68 0.67
CA TYR A 344 -4.88 4.03 -0.54
C TYR A 344 -6.16 4.75 -0.95
N ALA A 345 -6.43 4.80 -2.26
CA ALA A 345 -7.61 5.48 -2.78
C ALA A 345 -8.90 4.67 -2.56
N TYR A 346 -9.17 4.31 -1.30
CA TYR A 346 -10.38 3.62 -0.87
C TYR A 346 -11.01 4.31 0.34
N GLN A 347 -12.30 4.15 0.48
CA GLN A 347 -13.04 4.53 1.68
C GLN A 347 -13.78 3.32 2.24
N GLN A 348 -14.05 3.30 3.53
CA GLN A 348 -14.84 2.24 4.14
C GLN A 348 -16.29 2.36 3.68
N GLY A 349 -16.89 1.25 3.25
CA GLY A 349 -18.33 1.16 3.04
C GLY A 349 -19.08 1.21 4.36
N GLU A 350 -20.31 1.72 4.34
CA GLU A 350 -21.16 1.85 5.54
C GLU A 350 -21.56 0.51 6.18
N VAL A 351 -21.36 -0.59 5.50
CA VAL A 351 -21.74 -1.93 5.97
C VAL A 351 -20.63 -2.47 6.86
N ALA A 352 -20.81 -2.35 8.16
CA ALA A 352 -19.86 -2.74 9.22
C ALA A 352 -19.48 -4.24 9.27
N GLN A 353 -19.96 -5.07 8.37
CA GLN A 353 -19.70 -6.52 8.35
C GLN A 353 -18.83 -6.97 7.18
N ASP A 354 -18.66 -6.17 6.14
CA ASP A 354 -17.84 -6.51 4.99
C ASP A 354 -16.60 -5.63 4.98
N ASN A 355 -15.41 -6.25 4.94
CA ASN A 355 -14.11 -5.57 4.78
C ASN A 355 -13.96 -4.96 3.37
N TYR A 356 -15.05 -4.64 2.70
CA TYR A 356 -15.06 -3.97 1.41
C TYR A 356 -14.76 -2.49 1.60
N SER A 357 -13.60 -2.09 1.13
CA SER A 357 -13.30 -0.68 0.92
C SER A 357 -13.76 -0.27 -0.48
N LYS A 358 -14.67 0.69 -0.52
CA LYS A 358 -15.11 1.31 -1.78
C LYS A 358 -13.97 2.15 -2.34
N ARG A 359 -13.73 2.08 -3.65
CA ARG A 359 -12.74 2.94 -4.31
C ARG A 359 -13.16 4.40 -4.19
N LEU A 360 -12.23 5.26 -3.80
CA LEU A 360 -12.46 6.69 -3.66
C LEU A 360 -12.54 7.36 -5.03
N THR A 361 -13.63 8.05 -5.31
CA THR A 361 -13.84 8.76 -6.57
C THR A 361 -13.15 10.13 -6.63
N ASP A 362 -12.73 10.65 -5.47
CA ASP A 362 -12.02 11.91 -5.38
C ASP A 362 -10.61 11.81 -5.97
N SER A 363 -10.38 12.46 -7.11
CA SER A 363 -9.08 12.49 -7.79
C SER A 363 -8.00 13.26 -7.00
N GLU A 364 -8.41 14.12 -6.06
CA GLU A 364 -7.55 14.89 -5.16
C GLU A 364 -7.47 14.25 -3.75
N GLY A 365 -8.01 13.05 -3.61
CA GLY A 365 -8.19 12.38 -2.32
C GLY A 365 -6.90 12.28 -1.49
N PHE A 366 -5.74 12.09 -2.12
CA PHE A 366 -4.47 12.05 -1.39
C PHE A 366 -4.07 13.42 -0.84
N LEU A 367 -4.21 14.47 -1.63
CA LEU A 367 -3.96 15.85 -1.18
C LEU A 367 -4.90 16.20 -0.01
N HIS A 368 -6.20 15.95 -0.17
CA HIS A 368 -7.18 16.19 0.89
C HIS A 368 -6.86 15.39 2.17
N TYR A 369 -6.40 14.16 2.02
CA TYR A 369 -5.92 13.34 3.12
C TYR A 369 -4.74 14.00 3.85
N MET A 370 -3.71 14.43 3.14
CA MET A 370 -2.53 15.08 3.74
C MET A 370 -2.86 16.42 4.37
N GLN A 371 -3.75 17.20 3.77
CA GLN A 371 -4.25 18.45 4.36
C GLN A 371 -5.02 18.18 5.66
N LYS A 372 -5.82 17.11 5.70
CA LYS A 372 -6.53 16.66 6.89
C LYS A 372 -5.55 16.23 7.99
N VAL A 373 -4.49 15.50 7.65
CA VAL A 373 -3.40 15.16 8.58
C VAL A 373 -2.81 16.42 9.23
N LYS A 374 -2.38 17.38 8.41
CA LYS A 374 -1.78 18.62 8.90
C LYS A 374 -2.75 19.44 9.76
N ARG A 375 -4.02 19.48 9.39
CA ARG A 375 -5.06 20.14 10.19
C ARG A 375 -5.20 19.48 11.57
N TYR A 376 -5.29 18.17 11.67
CA TYR A 376 -5.39 17.48 12.96
C TYR A 376 -4.15 17.63 13.82
N MET A 377 -2.97 17.64 13.21
CA MET A 377 -1.73 17.96 13.92
C MET A 377 -1.81 19.37 14.53
N ALA A 378 -2.21 20.38 13.76
CA ALA A 378 -2.35 21.75 14.24
C ALA A 378 -3.41 21.88 15.36
N GLU A 379 -4.58 21.25 15.20
CA GLU A 379 -5.65 21.20 16.20
C GLU A 379 -5.16 20.56 17.52
N SER A 380 -4.29 19.56 17.43
CA SER A 380 -3.65 18.89 18.58
C SER A 380 -2.42 19.64 19.12
N GLY A 381 -2.08 20.81 18.57
CA GLY A 381 -0.93 21.61 18.97
C GLY A 381 0.43 20.94 18.65
N ILE A 382 0.49 20.21 17.53
CA ILE A 382 1.73 19.68 16.97
C ILE A 382 2.20 20.66 15.90
N GLU A 383 3.49 21.01 15.92
CA GLU A 383 4.08 21.94 14.98
C GLU A 383 3.98 21.44 13.53
N GLU A 384 3.79 22.38 12.58
CA GLU A 384 3.69 22.04 11.16
C GLU A 384 4.95 21.35 10.63
N THR A 385 6.11 21.71 11.18
CA THR A 385 7.43 21.17 10.85
C THR A 385 7.68 19.79 11.41
N TYR A 386 6.78 19.27 12.26
CA TYR A 386 6.94 17.92 12.83
C TYR A 386 7.02 16.86 11.73
N PRO A 387 8.01 15.93 11.79
CA PRO A 387 8.24 14.97 10.72
C PRO A 387 7.04 14.06 10.46
N VAL A 388 6.63 13.99 9.21
CA VAL A 388 5.55 13.14 8.72
C VAL A 388 6.08 12.30 7.57
N TYR A 389 5.85 10.98 7.63
CA TYR A 389 6.17 10.05 6.55
C TYR A 389 4.91 9.33 6.07
N VAL A 390 4.74 9.24 4.75
CA VAL A 390 3.76 8.35 4.17
C VAL A 390 4.48 7.04 3.85
N THR A 391 4.47 6.14 4.81
CA THR A 391 5.29 4.92 4.78
C THR A 391 4.71 3.82 3.89
N GLU A 392 3.47 4.00 3.43
CA GLU A 392 2.82 3.09 2.50
C GLU A 392 1.70 3.79 1.75
N TRP A 393 1.75 3.81 0.41
CA TRP A 393 0.68 4.36 -0.39
C TRP A 393 0.60 3.75 -1.78
N ASN A 394 -0.61 3.70 -2.34
CA ASN A 394 -0.84 3.35 -3.73
C ASN A 394 -2.24 3.81 -4.19
N LEU A 395 -2.52 3.76 -5.49
CA LEU A 395 -3.86 3.91 -6.06
C LEU A 395 -4.74 2.72 -5.69
N THR A 396 -4.19 1.51 -5.87
CA THR A 396 -4.91 0.26 -5.66
C THR A 396 -4.15 -0.64 -4.68
N ILE A 397 -4.91 -1.48 -4.02
CA ILE A 397 -4.39 -2.59 -3.22
C ILE A 397 -4.35 -3.85 -4.07
N SER A 398 -5.27 -3.95 -5.04
CA SER A 398 -5.40 -5.10 -5.93
C SER A 398 -4.17 -5.27 -6.84
N ASP A 399 -3.64 -6.48 -6.86
CA ASP A 399 -2.55 -6.91 -7.74
C ASP A 399 -3.01 -7.26 -9.16
N ARG A 400 -4.28 -7.08 -9.48
CA ARG A 400 -4.85 -7.45 -10.80
C ARG A 400 -5.59 -6.30 -11.45
N ASN A 401 -5.22 -5.09 -11.11
CA ASN A 401 -5.80 -3.89 -11.68
C ASN A 401 -4.90 -3.37 -12.82
N TYR A 402 -5.29 -3.60 -14.07
CA TYR A 402 -4.50 -3.22 -15.25
C TYR A 402 -4.18 -1.73 -15.37
N ILE A 403 -4.88 -0.87 -14.63
CA ILE A 403 -4.53 0.57 -14.52
C ILE A 403 -3.11 0.77 -13.98
N ASN A 404 -2.62 -0.15 -13.12
CA ASN A 404 -1.28 -0.10 -12.56
C ASN A 404 -0.17 -0.23 -13.61
N ASP A 405 -0.46 -0.81 -14.77
CA ASP A 405 0.52 -1.03 -15.84
C ASP A 405 0.49 0.07 -16.91
N THR A 406 -0.38 1.07 -16.76
CA THR A 406 -0.58 2.13 -17.75
C THR A 406 0.24 3.37 -17.46
N CYS A 407 0.44 4.22 -18.47
CA CYS A 407 1.07 5.54 -18.30
C CYS A 407 0.30 6.46 -17.34
N PHE A 408 -1.00 6.21 -17.15
CA PHE A 408 -1.79 6.87 -16.12
C PHE A 408 -1.16 6.69 -14.74
N LYS A 409 -0.68 5.48 -14.41
CA LYS A 409 -0.05 5.21 -13.12
C LYS A 409 1.22 6.05 -12.90
N GLY A 410 2.02 6.24 -13.95
CA GLY A 410 3.18 7.14 -13.90
C GLY A 410 2.76 8.58 -13.63
N ALA A 411 1.77 9.10 -14.34
CA ALA A 411 1.23 10.44 -14.12
C ALA A 411 0.58 10.60 -12.74
N TYR A 412 -0.14 9.57 -12.24
CA TYR A 412 -0.71 9.52 -10.90
C TYR A 412 0.37 9.61 -9.81
N VAL A 413 1.49 8.90 -9.99
CA VAL A 413 2.62 8.95 -9.05
C VAL A 413 3.21 10.35 -9.01
N VAL A 414 3.53 10.94 -10.16
CA VAL A 414 4.06 12.32 -10.23
C VAL A 414 3.09 13.30 -9.58
N LYS A 415 1.80 13.28 -9.97
CA LYS A 415 0.79 14.17 -9.41
C LYS A 415 0.78 14.12 -7.89
N ASN A 416 0.62 12.94 -7.31
CA ASN A 416 0.46 12.82 -5.86
C ASN A 416 1.74 13.18 -5.09
N ILE A 417 2.93 12.91 -5.65
CA ILE A 417 4.19 13.36 -5.06
C ILE A 417 4.26 14.90 -5.08
N LEU A 418 3.90 15.54 -6.20
CA LEU A 418 3.90 16.99 -6.28
C LEU A 418 2.84 17.63 -5.38
N ASP A 419 1.66 17.04 -5.28
CA ASP A 419 0.58 17.54 -4.42
C ASP A 419 0.99 17.48 -2.95
N CYS A 420 1.62 16.39 -2.52
CA CYS A 420 2.08 16.20 -1.15
C CYS A 420 3.40 16.92 -0.83
N TYR A 421 4.11 17.44 -1.83
CA TYR A 421 5.33 18.23 -1.62
C TYR A 421 4.99 19.65 -1.14
N PRO A 422 5.53 20.18 -0.05
CA PRO A 422 6.45 19.59 0.94
C PRO A 422 5.78 19.12 2.25
N LEU A 423 4.56 18.60 2.20
CA LEU A 423 3.75 18.25 3.38
C LEU A 423 4.30 17.07 4.20
N CYS A 424 5.25 16.32 3.64
CA CYS A 424 5.89 15.18 4.31
C CYS A 424 7.39 15.11 3.99
N GLU A 425 8.13 14.33 4.78
CA GLU A 425 9.57 14.13 4.63
C GLU A 425 9.92 12.94 3.71
N GLY A 426 8.99 12.00 3.52
CA GLY A 426 9.19 10.84 2.65
C GLY A 426 7.88 10.14 2.30
N MET A 427 7.88 9.49 1.12
CA MET A 427 6.73 8.76 0.58
C MET A 427 7.18 7.42 0.00
N ALA A 428 6.68 6.31 0.56
CA ALA A 428 6.98 4.96 0.10
C ALA A 428 5.83 4.37 -0.73
N LEU A 429 5.98 4.29 -2.04
CA LEU A 429 5.01 3.58 -2.88
C LEU A 429 5.04 2.08 -2.54
N PHE A 430 3.91 1.51 -2.22
CA PHE A 430 3.73 0.06 -2.11
C PHE A 430 3.30 -0.50 -3.47
N GLN A 431 4.10 -1.32 -4.11
CA GLN A 431 5.31 -1.95 -3.64
C GLN A 431 6.46 -1.83 -4.67
N GLY A 432 7.66 -2.25 -4.23
CA GLY A 432 8.84 -2.16 -5.09
C GLY A 432 8.77 -3.06 -6.32
N SER A 433 8.19 -4.27 -6.23
CA SER A 433 8.21 -5.27 -7.29
C SER A 433 6.91 -6.06 -7.37
N ASP A 434 6.45 -6.36 -8.58
CA ASP A 434 5.32 -7.27 -8.82
C ASP A 434 5.60 -8.70 -8.34
N ARG A 435 6.86 -9.06 -8.09
CA ARG A 435 7.25 -10.38 -7.58
C ARG A 435 6.92 -10.59 -6.08
N ILE A 436 6.58 -9.52 -5.38
CA ILE A 436 6.17 -9.57 -3.98
C ILE A 436 4.70 -10.02 -3.85
N SER A 437 3.92 -9.94 -4.93
CA SER A 437 2.53 -10.36 -4.94
C SER A 437 2.36 -11.84 -4.57
N GLU A 438 1.46 -12.11 -3.63
CA GLU A 438 1.12 -13.48 -3.22
C GLU A 438 0.28 -14.24 -4.27
N TYR A 439 -0.41 -13.51 -5.15
CA TYR A 439 -1.28 -14.06 -6.19
C TYR A 439 -0.57 -14.18 -7.54
N TYR A 440 0.67 -14.56 -7.48
CA TYR A 440 1.53 -14.68 -8.61
C TYR A 440 1.23 -15.95 -9.43
N ASP A 441 0.20 -15.89 -10.25
CA ASP A 441 -0.22 -16.97 -11.14
C ASP A 441 -0.36 -16.53 -12.60
N SER A 442 -0.06 -15.27 -12.90
CA SER A 442 -0.14 -14.75 -14.27
C SER A 442 1.07 -15.14 -15.11
N HIS A 443 0.81 -15.60 -16.34
CA HIS A 443 1.85 -15.80 -17.35
C HIS A 443 2.29 -14.48 -18.00
N ASP A 444 1.43 -13.47 -17.95
CA ASP A 444 1.71 -12.17 -18.55
C ASP A 444 2.78 -11.42 -17.74
N MET A 445 3.62 -10.67 -18.42
CA MET A 445 4.59 -9.76 -17.80
C MET A 445 3.88 -8.60 -17.11
N LEU A 446 2.80 -8.09 -17.73
CA LEU A 446 1.94 -7.03 -17.22
C LEU A 446 0.58 -7.65 -16.89
N TYR A 447 0.27 -7.76 -15.62
CA TYR A 447 -0.95 -8.40 -15.11
C TYR A 447 -1.73 -7.54 -14.11
N GLY A 448 -1.39 -6.23 -14.03
CA GLY A 448 -2.05 -5.30 -13.13
C GLY A 448 -1.44 -5.24 -11.72
N GLY A 449 -0.23 -5.76 -11.53
CA GLY A 449 0.48 -5.72 -10.26
C GLY A 449 0.78 -4.29 -9.78
N THR A 450 0.95 -4.13 -8.48
CA THR A 450 1.15 -2.81 -7.84
C THR A 450 2.59 -2.33 -7.82
N GLY A 451 3.54 -3.17 -8.27
CA GLY A 451 4.98 -2.92 -8.23
C GLY A 451 5.46 -1.77 -9.12
N ILE A 452 6.60 -1.22 -8.75
CA ILE A 452 7.35 -0.23 -9.56
C ILE A 452 8.02 -0.90 -10.76
N ILE A 453 8.44 -2.15 -10.58
CA ILE A 453 8.97 -3.02 -11.65
C ILE A 453 8.13 -4.28 -11.78
N THR A 454 8.17 -4.86 -12.99
CA THR A 454 7.51 -6.15 -13.25
C THR A 454 8.20 -7.29 -12.47
N LYS A 455 7.55 -8.44 -12.46
CA LYS A 455 8.14 -9.67 -11.90
C LYS A 455 9.49 -10.09 -12.54
N ASP A 456 9.76 -9.61 -13.75
CA ASP A 456 10.96 -9.90 -14.51
C ASP A 456 11.99 -8.75 -14.44
N GLY A 457 11.76 -7.77 -13.54
CA GLY A 457 12.70 -6.67 -13.29
C GLY A 457 12.64 -5.52 -14.30
N ILE A 458 11.56 -5.39 -15.09
CA ILE A 458 11.41 -4.31 -16.07
C ILE A 458 10.69 -3.13 -15.42
N LEU A 459 11.22 -1.92 -15.63
CA LEU A 459 10.64 -0.70 -15.08
C LEU A 459 9.24 -0.44 -15.67
N LYS A 460 8.26 -0.27 -14.80
CA LYS A 460 6.88 0.06 -15.17
C LYS A 460 6.71 1.59 -15.29
N PRO A 461 5.58 2.09 -15.83
CA PRO A 461 5.31 3.53 -15.87
C PRO A 461 5.47 4.25 -14.52
N ALA A 462 5.10 3.60 -13.40
CA ALA A 462 5.36 4.11 -12.06
C ALA A 462 6.86 4.29 -11.78
N GLY A 463 7.70 3.37 -12.22
CA GLY A 463 9.16 3.46 -12.06
C GLY A 463 9.77 4.57 -12.92
N PHE A 464 9.28 4.78 -14.14
CA PHE A 464 9.69 5.93 -14.96
C PHE A 464 9.30 7.26 -14.33
N ALA A 465 8.19 7.32 -13.57
CA ALA A 465 7.83 8.51 -12.80
C ALA A 465 8.93 8.87 -11.77
N PHE A 466 9.44 7.89 -11.04
CA PHE A 466 10.57 8.10 -10.11
C PHE A 466 11.87 8.48 -10.85
N ASP A 467 12.17 7.87 -11.99
CA ASP A 467 13.32 8.25 -12.81
C ASP A 467 13.24 9.72 -13.26
N PHE A 468 12.05 10.17 -13.68
CA PHE A 468 11.85 11.58 -14.07
C PHE A 468 11.95 12.53 -12.87
N LEU A 469 11.37 12.18 -11.73
CA LEU A 469 11.51 12.94 -10.49
C LEU A 469 12.99 13.04 -10.06
N ASN A 470 13.78 11.99 -10.27
CA ASN A 470 15.20 11.97 -9.93
C ASN A 470 16.07 12.88 -10.81
N ARG A 471 15.56 13.33 -11.95
CA ARG A 471 16.22 14.31 -12.82
C ARG A 471 15.98 15.74 -12.39
N LEU A 472 15.14 15.99 -11.39
CA LEU A 472 14.97 17.30 -10.80
C LEU A 472 16.26 17.76 -10.11
N LEU A 473 16.49 19.06 -10.18
CA LEU A 473 17.74 19.69 -9.76
C LEU A 473 17.73 20.08 -8.27
N PRO A 474 18.90 20.36 -7.67
CA PRO A 474 19.04 20.53 -6.22
C PRO A 474 18.24 21.66 -5.58
N TYR A 475 17.86 22.67 -6.33
CA TYR A 475 17.14 23.81 -5.78
C TYR A 475 15.73 23.92 -6.36
N TYR A 476 14.74 23.92 -5.48
CA TYR A 476 13.34 24.12 -5.79
C TYR A 476 13.06 25.60 -6.04
N ILE A 477 12.37 25.92 -7.11
CA ILE A 477 11.93 27.29 -7.46
C ILE A 477 10.45 27.45 -7.19
N GLY A 478 9.63 26.48 -7.60
CA GLY A 478 8.19 26.54 -7.42
C GLY A 478 7.45 25.38 -8.06
N LYS A 479 6.17 25.27 -7.75
CA LYS A 479 5.27 24.31 -8.38
C LYS A 479 3.97 24.98 -8.82
N GLY A 480 3.41 24.49 -9.92
CA GLY A 480 2.05 24.75 -10.36
C GLY A 480 1.18 23.51 -10.19
N GLU A 481 -0.07 23.61 -10.59
CA GLU A 481 -1.03 22.47 -10.51
C GLU A 481 -0.50 21.20 -11.18
N ASN A 482 0.18 21.33 -12.32
CA ASN A 482 0.63 20.19 -13.13
C ASN A 482 2.14 20.13 -13.35
N CYS A 483 2.93 20.94 -12.65
CA CYS A 483 4.37 20.98 -12.85
C CYS A 483 5.15 21.41 -11.60
N ILE A 484 6.45 21.08 -11.61
CA ILE A 484 7.44 21.56 -10.67
C ILE A 484 8.65 22.09 -11.45
N LEU A 485 9.25 23.15 -10.94
CA LEU A 485 10.45 23.79 -11.49
C LEU A 485 11.58 23.75 -10.46
N THR A 486 12.75 23.32 -10.91
CA THR A 486 13.99 23.26 -10.11
C THR A 486 15.17 23.86 -10.88
N THR A 487 16.28 24.13 -10.21
CA THR A 487 17.52 24.63 -10.81
C THR A 487 18.75 24.05 -10.15
N ASP A 488 19.90 24.08 -10.84
CA ASP A 488 21.22 23.80 -10.27
C ASP A 488 21.90 25.05 -9.67
N GLY A 489 21.27 26.23 -9.77
CA GLY A 489 21.84 27.52 -9.37
C GLY A 489 22.89 28.06 -10.36
N HIS A 490 23.23 27.32 -11.40
CA HIS A 490 24.27 27.67 -12.37
C HIS A 490 23.73 27.96 -13.79
N GLY A 491 22.40 28.01 -13.94
CA GLY A 491 21.73 28.33 -15.20
C GLY A 491 21.05 27.16 -15.88
N SER A 492 21.06 25.94 -15.27
CA SER A 492 20.24 24.83 -15.71
C SER A 492 18.90 24.83 -14.96
N TYR A 493 17.84 24.48 -15.67
CA TYR A 493 16.49 24.41 -15.12
C TYR A 493 15.88 23.05 -15.44
N GLY A 494 15.28 22.40 -14.44
CA GLY A 494 14.54 21.14 -14.57
C GLY A 494 13.05 21.40 -14.40
N ILE A 495 12.25 21.05 -15.40
CA ILE A 495 10.79 21.13 -15.35
C ILE A 495 10.23 19.72 -15.50
N LEU A 496 9.42 19.29 -14.56
CA LEU A 496 8.64 18.06 -14.66
C LEU A 496 7.16 18.42 -14.70
N CYS A 497 6.47 17.92 -15.74
CA CYS A 497 5.04 18.11 -15.93
C CYS A 497 4.31 16.77 -15.99
N HIS A 498 3.05 16.75 -15.57
CA HIS A 498 2.18 15.61 -15.72
C HIS A 498 0.83 15.99 -16.33
N ASN A 499 0.18 14.99 -16.96
CA ASN A 499 -1.20 15.07 -17.40
C ASN A 499 -1.97 13.89 -16.78
N ALA A 500 -2.08 13.90 -15.44
CA ALA A 500 -2.86 12.90 -14.72
C ALA A 500 -4.33 13.07 -15.07
N LYS A 501 -4.91 11.99 -15.60
CA LYS A 501 -6.31 11.92 -15.98
C LYS A 501 -7.17 11.52 -14.78
N LYS A 502 -8.47 11.81 -14.88
CA LYS A 502 -9.45 11.28 -13.93
C LYS A 502 -10.02 9.97 -14.44
N LEU A 503 -10.26 9.06 -13.51
CA LEU A 503 -10.98 7.82 -13.80
C LEU A 503 -12.48 8.10 -13.81
N ASN A 504 -13.19 7.49 -14.72
CA ASN A 504 -14.62 7.70 -14.88
C ASN A 504 -15.45 6.62 -14.15
N TYR A 505 -16.77 6.75 -14.22
CA TYR A 505 -17.69 5.84 -13.55
C TYR A 505 -17.54 4.37 -14.00
N ASN A 506 -17.15 4.10 -15.26
CA ASN A 506 -16.94 2.73 -15.72
C ASN A 506 -15.84 2.03 -14.93
N TYR A 507 -14.79 2.76 -14.54
CA TYR A 507 -13.76 2.22 -13.66
C TYR A 507 -14.32 1.85 -12.29
N TYR A 508 -15.09 2.73 -11.69
CA TYR A 508 -15.61 2.52 -10.34
C TYR A 508 -16.72 1.47 -10.24
N LEU A 509 -17.40 1.20 -11.34
CA LEU A 509 -18.43 0.16 -11.43
C LEU A 509 -17.89 -1.22 -11.83
N SER A 510 -16.69 -1.28 -12.41
CA SER A 510 -16.07 -2.56 -12.79
C SER A 510 -15.33 -3.18 -11.62
N ALA A 511 -15.31 -4.51 -11.52
CA ALA A 511 -14.39 -5.19 -10.59
C ALA A 511 -12.94 -4.92 -11.01
N GLU A 512 -12.05 -4.75 -10.01
CA GLU A 512 -10.65 -4.36 -10.28
C GLU A 512 -9.88 -5.40 -11.10
N ASN A 513 -10.20 -6.67 -10.92
CA ASN A 513 -9.60 -7.79 -11.63
C ASN A 513 -10.26 -8.11 -12.98
N GLU A 514 -11.31 -7.39 -13.35
CA GLU A 514 -12.08 -7.61 -14.59
C GLU A 514 -11.97 -6.45 -15.58
N LEU A 515 -11.03 -5.54 -15.37
CA LEU A 515 -10.81 -4.43 -16.28
C LEU A 515 -10.38 -4.92 -17.67
N ASP A 516 -11.00 -4.36 -18.70
CA ASP A 516 -10.68 -4.65 -20.09
C ASP A 516 -9.33 -4.02 -20.46
N LYS A 517 -8.27 -4.85 -20.49
CA LYS A 517 -6.91 -4.38 -20.79
C LYS A 517 -6.74 -3.89 -22.23
N GLU A 518 -7.52 -4.40 -23.19
CA GLU A 518 -7.44 -4.01 -24.59
C GLU A 518 -8.06 -2.64 -24.84
N ASN A 519 -9.09 -2.30 -24.05
CA ASN A 519 -9.81 -1.03 -24.13
C ASN A 519 -9.69 -0.23 -22.84
N ILE A 520 -8.52 -0.25 -22.21
CA ILE A 520 -8.26 0.39 -20.91
C ILE A 520 -8.61 1.88 -20.90
N TRP A 521 -8.55 2.53 -22.04
CA TRP A 521 -8.87 3.93 -22.22
C TRP A 521 -10.34 4.29 -21.94
N LYS A 522 -11.27 3.32 -21.96
CA LYS A 522 -12.68 3.55 -21.64
C LYS A 522 -12.94 3.91 -20.16
N TYR A 523 -11.93 3.72 -19.32
CA TYR A 523 -12.00 4.02 -17.90
C TYR A 523 -11.55 5.44 -17.53
N PHE A 524 -11.24 6.29 -18.52
CA PHE A 524 -10.81 7.67 -18.29
C PHE A 524 -11.91 8.65 -18.76
N GLU A 525 -12.02 9.80 -18.05
CA GLU A 525 -13.01 10.84 -18.41
C GLU A 525 -12.70 11.48 -19.77
N ASP A 526 -11.41 11.70 -20.08
CA ASP A 526 -10.96 12.29 -21.32
C ASP A 526 -9.60 11.73 -21.77
N ARG A 527 -9.22 12.01 -23.02
CA ARG A 527 -7.91 11.66 -23.63
C ARG A 527 -7.19 12.88 -24.17
N GLU A 528 -7.64 14.05 -23.82
CA GLU A 528 -7.10 15.28 -24.39
C GLU A 528 -5.69 15.58 -23.88
N ALA A 529 -4.88 16.16 -24.77
CA ALA A 529 -3.59 16.72 -24.37
C ALA A 529 -3.84 18.01 -23.59
N LYS A 530 -3.09 18.20 -22.49
CA LYS A 530 -3.10 19.44 -21.72
C LYS A 530 -1.98 20.34 -22.25
N GLU A 531 -2.29 21.59 -22.56
CA GLU A 531 -1.31 22.59 -22.95
C GLU A 531 -0.93 23.44 -21.73
N LEU A 532 0.37 23.44 -21.39
CA LEU A 532 0.92 24.23 -20.29
C LEU A 532 1.84 25.30 -20.87
N ALA A 533 1.51 26.58 -20.68
CA ALA A 533 2.39 27.70 -21.00
C ALA A 533 3.18 28.07 -19.74
N ILE A 534 4.44 27.68 -19.68
CA ILE A 534 5.33 27.97 -18.56
C ILE A 534 6.25 29.10 -18.91
N ARG A 535 6.17 30.21 -18.18
CA ARG A 535 7.01 31.37 -18.35
C ARG A 535 8.03 31.47 -17.22
N LEU A 536 9.30 31.49 -17.58
CA LEU A 536 10.41 31.74 -16.66
C LEU A 536 10.85 33.20 -16.75
N ARG A 537 10.87 33.89 -15.63
CA ARG A 537 11.44 35.24 -15.51
C ARG A 537 12.86 35.16 -14.97
N ASP A 538 13.66 36.15 -15.32
CA ASP A 538 15.03 36.33 -14.82
C ASP A 538 16.01 35.22 -15.23
N VAL A 539 15.72 34.50 -16.32
CA VAL A 539 16.61 33.49 -16.93
C VAL A 539 17.72 34.16 -17.72
N ARG A 540 18.88 33.48 -17.79
CA ARG A 540 19.98 33.92 -18.65
C ARG A 540 19.66 33.64 -20.12
N ASP A 541 20.16 34.46 -21.04
CA ASP A 541 20.00 34.25 -22.48
C ASP A 541 20.69 32.95 -22.96
N GLY A 542 20.15 32.36 -24.02
CA GLY A 542 20.78 31.22 -24.69
C GLY A 542 20.42 29.82 -24.12
N VAL A 543 19.24 29.67 -23.56
CA VAL A 543 18.76 28.36 -23.00
C VAL A 543 18.51 27.33 -24.11
N CYS A 544 19.12 26.14 -23.95
CA CYS A 544 18.84 24.98 -24.79
C CYS A 544 17.86 24.02 -24.07
N VAL A 545 16.78 23.63 -24.74
CA VAL A 545 15.76 22.75 -24.17
C VAL A 545 15.99 21.29 -24.58
N ARG A 546 16.09 20.40 -23.60
CA ARG A 546 16.01 18.94 -23.81
C ARG A 546 14.74 18.44 -23.16
N HIS A 547 14.00 17.54 -23.82
CA HIS A 547 12.82 16.93 -23.21
C HIS A 547 12.81 15.42 -23.35
N ALA A 548 12.23 14.75 -22.34
CA ALA A 548 11.87 13.34 -22.35
C ALA A 548 10.40 13.20 -21.94
N ARG A 549 9.70 12.22 -22.48
CA ARG A 549 8.29 12.00 -22.15
C ARG A 549 7.93 10.54 -22.09
N LEU A 550 7.01 10.22 -21.19
CA LEU A 550 6.34 8.94 -21.11
C LEU A 550 4.94 9.08 -21.71
N LEU A 551 4.68 8.36 -22.78
CA LEU A 551 3.40 8.36 -23.50
C LEU A 551 2.81 6.96 -23.51
N ALA A 552 1.48 6.88 -23.49
CA ALA A 552 0.80 5.68 -23.88
C ALA A 552 1.17 5.35 -25.34
N GLY A 553 1.65 4.14 -25.58
CA GLY A 553 1.84 3.63 -26.94
C GLY A 553 0.52 3.68 -27.73
N ARG A 554 0.61 3.89 -29.05
CA ARG A 554 -0.53 3.73 -29.95
C ARG A 554 -0.81 2.27 -30.19
#